data_3f5b684ced068c26c6eecffdf4be6480
#
_entry.id   3f5b684ced068c26c6eecffdf4be6480
#
_cell.length_a   1.000
_cell.length_b   1.000
_cell.length_c   1.000
_cell.angle_alpha   90.00
_cell.angle_beta   90.00
_cell.angle_gamma   90.00
#
_symmetry.space_group_name_H-M   'P 1'
#
loop_
_entity.id
_entity.type
_entity.pdbx_description
1 polymer ?
#
loop_
_entity_poly.entity_id
_entity_poly.type
_entity_poly.pdbx_seq_one_letter_code
_entity_poly.pdbx_strand_id
1 'polypeptide(L)' 'MTFTDALIASGYVFDDENYDGCYVKQDADGFIHLYQENEDDETDTLWNYVKMTEDFDVISEKTFALN' A
#
# COMPACT_ATOMS: atom_id res chain seq x y z
N MET A 1 -18.42 1.41 1.06
CA MET A 1 -17.15 1.00 0.43
C MET A 1 -16.01 1.16 1.42
N THR A 2 -15.21 0.14 1.60
CA THR A 2 -14.03 0.19 2.46
C THR A 2 -12.82 0.74 1.71
N PHE A 3 -11.77 1.11 2.43
CA PHE A 3 -10.53 1.53 1.81
C PHE A 3 -9.93 0.40 0.95
N THR A 4 -10.02 -0.84 1.43
CA THR A 4 -9.58 -2.03 0.69
C THR A 4 -10.31 -2.16 -0.64
N ASP A 5 -11.64 -1.97 -0.63
CA ASP A 5 -12.44 -2.02 -1.85
C ASP A 5 -12.02 -0.91 -2.83
N ALA A 6 -11.72 0.27 -2.31
CA ALA A 6 -11.25 1.39 -3.14
C ALA A 6 -9.90 1.09 -3.79
N LEU A 7 -8.99 0.45 -3.07
CA LEU A 7 -7.70 0.03 -3.62
C LEU A 7 -7.87 -0.97 -4.74
N ILE A 8 -8.70 -1.98 -4.54
CA ILE A 8 -8.98 -3.00 -5.56
C ILE A 8 -9.62 -2.38 -6.79
N ALA A 9 -10.58 -1.47 -6.58
CA ALA A 9 -11.24 -0.76 -7.67
C ALA A 9 -10.27 0.12 -8.47
N SER A 10 -9.20 0.58 -7.83
CA SER A 10 -8.16 1.40 -8.46
C SER A 10 -7.07 0.57 -9.15
N GLY A 11 -7.18 -0.76 -9.12
CA GLY A 11 -6.23 -1.64 -9.80
C GLY A 11 -5.15 -2.23 -8.90
N TYR A 12 -5.22 -2.02 -7.59
CA TYR A 12 -4.28 -2.64 -6.66
C TYR A 12 -4.58 -4.11 -6.49
N VAL A 13 -3.54 -4.91 -6.28
CA VAL A 13 -3.64 -6.35 -6.05
C VAL A 13 -3.00 -6.68 -4.71
N PHE A 14 -3.68 -7.49 -3.92
CA PHE A 14 -3.13 -7.96 -2.65
C PHE A 14 -2.04 -9.01 -2.92
N ASP A 15 -0.84 -8.78 -2.41
CA ASP A 15 0.31 -9.66 -2.61
C ASP A 15 0.97 -9.96 -1.26
N ASP A 16 0.78 -11.16 -0.75
CA ASP A 16 1.38 -11.60 0.50
C ASP A 16 2.62 -12.48 0.30
N GLU A 17 2.96 -12.79 -0.95
CA GLU A 17 4.16 -13.59 -1.26
C GLU A 17 5.41 -12.72 -1.39
N ASN A 18 5.31 -11.61 -2.11
CA ASN A 18 6.47 -10.75 -2.42
C ASN A 18 6.56 -9.52 -1.55
N TYR A 19 5.44 -9.05 -0.99
CA TYR A 19 5.33 -7.76 -0.30
C TYR A 19 4.71 -7.83 1.08
N ASP A 20 4.72 -9.00 1.71
CA ASP A 20 4.31 -9.17 3.11
C ASP A 20 2.86 -8.73 3.39
N GLY A 21 1.95 -8.97 2.45
CA GLY A 21 0.55 -8.63 2.65
C GLY A 21 0.23 -7.18 2.33
N CYS A 22 0.86 -6.61 1.32
CA CYS A 22 0.57 -5.26 0.84
C CYS A 22 -0.35 -5.28 -0.36
N TYR A 23 -1.11 -4.19 -0.53
CA TYR A 23 -1.82 -3.91 -1.78
C TYR A 23 -0.86 -3.17 -2.70
N VAL A 24 -0.62 -3.70 -3.88
CA VAL A 24 0.46 -3.28 -4.78
C VAL A 24 -0.08 -2.85 -6.12
N LYS A 25 0.46 -1.76 -6.65
CA LYS A 25 0.19 -1.31 -8.02
C LYS A 25 1.43 -0.62 -8.58
N GLN A 26 1.77 -0.94 -9.84
CA GLN A 26 2.82 -0.23 -10.56
C GLN A 26 2.16 0.78 -11.49
N ASP A 27 2.63 2.04 -11.46
CA ASP A 27 2.08 3.08 -12.33
C ASP A 27 2.76 3.09 -13.71
N ALA A 28 2.28 3.99 -14.58
CA ALA A 28 2.79 4.09 -15.97
C ALA A 28 4.25 4.54 -16.04
N ASP A 29 4.74 5.21 -15.00
CA ASP A 29 6.12 5.67 -14.91
C ASP A 29 7.05 4.61 -14.33
N GLY A 30 6.51 3.45 -13.93
CA GLY A 30 7.28 2.35 -13.36
C GLY A 30 7.41 2.37 -11.86
N PHE A 31 6.88 3.37 -11.16
CA PHE A 31 6.92 3.41 -9.70
C PHE A 31 5.95 2.41 -9.09
N ILE A 32 6.40 1.77 -8.02
CA ILE A 32 5.59 0.78 -7.29
C ILE A 32 4.98 1.45 -6.07
N HIS A 33 3.66 1.32 -5.93
CA HIS A 33 2.90 1.87 -4.82
C HIS A 33 2.39 0.73 -3.94
N LEU A 34 2.60 0.84 -2.64
CA LEU A 34 2.24 -0.18 -1.66
C LEU A 34 1.40 0.43 -0.55
N TYR A 35 0.30 -0.24 -0.21
CA TYR A 35 -0.51 0.11 0.97
C TYR A 35 -0.60 -1.11 1.87
N GLN A 36 -0.34 -0.91 3.16
CA GLN A 36 -0.39 -1.98 4.15
C GLN A 36 -1.06 -1.49 5.43
N GLU A 37 -1.90 -2.32 6.03
CA GLU A 37 -2.44 -2.04 7.35
C GLU A 37 -1.31 -1.98 8.37
N ASN A 38 -1.37 -1.01 9.28
CA ASN A 38 -0.39 -0.90 10.36
C ASN A 38 -0.79 -1.89 11.46
N GLU A 39 -0.04 -2.99 11.60
CA GLU A 39 -0.34 -4.05 12.54
C GLU A 39 -0.19 -3.62 14.02
N ASP A 40 0.55 -2.54 14.28
CA ASP A 40 0.74 -2.02 15.63
C ASP A 40 -0.42 -1.14 16.08
N ASP A 41 -1.39 -0.87 15.21
CA ASP A 41 -2.53 -0.02 15.51
C ASP A 41 -3.71 -0.85 16.05
N GLU A 42 -4.07 -0.65 17.30
CA GLU A 42 -5.18 -1.34 17.94
C GLU A 42 -6.55 -0.92 17.40
N THR A 43 -6.64 0.22 16.72
CA THR A 43 -7.90 0.74 16.19
C THR A 43 -8.17 0.32 14.75
N ASP A 44 -7.22 -0.31 14.09
CA ASP A 44 -7.29 -0.74 12.68
C ASP A 44 -7.57 0.40 11.71
N THR A 45 -7.22 1.64 12.07
CA THR A 45 -7.46 2.81 11.25
C THR A 45 -6.21 3.36 10.58
N LEU A 46 -5.02 2.94 11.02
CA LEU A 46 -3.75 3.40 10.45
C LEU A 46 -3.31 2.52 9.30
N TRP A 47 -2.81 3.17 8.27
CA TRP A 47 -2.25 2.52 7.09
C TRP A 47 -0.88 3.10 6.78
N ASN A 48 -0.01 2.26 6.24
CA ASN A 48 1.31 2.67 5.74
C ASN A 48 1.27 2.71 4.21
N TYR A 49 1.84 3.78 3.66
CA TYR A 49 2.02 3.92 2.22
C TYR A 49 3.49 4.01 1.90
N VAL A 50 3.93 3.27 0.89
CA VAL A 50 5.32 3.31 0.40
C VAL A 50 5.30 3.46 -1.12
N LYS A 51 6.14 4.37 -1.62
CA LYS A 51 6.41 4.51 -3.05
C LYS A 51 7.86 4.16 -3.30
N MET A 52 8.13 3.28 -4.26
CA MET A 52 9.49 2.86 -4.55
C MET A 52 9.72 2.69 -6.05
N THR A 53 11.00 2.61 -6.45
CA THR A 53 11.40 2.37 -7.83
C THR A 53 11.24 0.90 -8.18
N GLU A 54 11.41 0.58 -9.47
CA GLU A 54 11.44 -0.81 -9.95
C GLU A 54 12.58 -1.63 -9.32
N ASP A 55 13.61 -0.97 -8.83
CA ASP A 55 14.74 -1.60 -8.14
C ASP A 55 14.50 -1.71 -6.63
N PHE A 56 13.29 -1.41 -6.18
CA PHE A 56 12.87 -1.48 -4.77
C PHE A 56 13.53 -0.43 -3.87
N ASP A 57 13.99 0.67 -4.44
CA ASP A 57 14.49 1.80 -3.66
C ASP A 57 13.31 2.66 -3.19
N VAL A 58 13.16 2.82 -1.88
CA VAL A 58 12.07 3.61 -1.31
C VAL A 58 12.30 5.10 -1.58
N ILE A 59 11.33 5.74 -2.23
CA ILE A 59 11.36 7.17 -2.55
C ILE A 59 10.60 7.96 -1.49
N SER A 60 9.47 7.43 -1.04
CA SER A 60 8.59 8.11 -0.11
C SER A 60 7.84 7.09 0.72
N GLU A 61 7.60 7.41 1.99
CA GLU A 61 6.77 6.58 2.85
C GLU A 61 6.03 7.46 3.85
N LYS A 62 4.84 7.05 4.23
CA LYS A 62 4.06 7.76 5.22
C LYS A 62 3.06 6.84 5.91
N THR A 63 2.66 7.21 7.11
CA THR A 63 1.59 6.57 7.86
C THR A 63 0.43 7.55 7.96
N PHE A 64 -0.79 7.10 7.73
CA PHE A 64 -1.96 7.96 7.78
C PHE A 64 -3.15 7.22 8.38
N ALA A 65 -4.11 7.99 8.88
CA ALA A 65 -5.35 7.46 9.41
C ALA A 65 -6.48 7.58 8.40
N LEU A 66 -7.39 6.63 8.39
CA LEU A 66 -8.55 6.64 7.48
C LEU A 66 -9.69 7.54 7.95
N ASN A 67 -9.58 8.16 9.06
CA ASN A 67 -10.65 9.03 9.61
C ASN A 67 -10.51 10.47 9.17
#